data_ecb37c577223101e410424c43f3c8871
#
_entry.id   ecb37c577223101e410424c43f3c8871
#
_cell.length_a   1.000
_cell.length_b   1.000
_cell.length_c   1.000
_cell.angle_alpha   90.00
_cell.angle_beta   90.00
_cell.angle_gamma   90.00
#
_symmetry.space_group_name_H-M   'P 1'
#
loop_
_entity.id
_entity.type
_entity.pdbx_description
1 polymer ?
#
loop_
_entity_poly.entity_id
_entity_poly.type
_entity_poly.pdbx_seq_one_letter_code
_entity_poly.pdbx_strand_id
1 'polypeptide(L)'
;KNKKNMIDRKSCGYKPRNERTKKGKVNQRARRIEWEHVIPAENFGRQFSCWREGSSKCVKSNGKSYKGRKCCSKVNPKFKFMESDLHNLVPAVGELNADRSNFRYGEIQGEQRRYGKSIDFEVDFKQRVAEPKDEVKGNIARTYFYFEDQYGMKISKKDKMLLNAWHKADPVDKWEIERNKRIKKVQGNGNKFIMGNK
;
A
#
# COMPACT_ATOMS: atom_id res chain seq x y z
N LYS A 1 5.20 -16.68 20.63
CA LYS A 1 4.25 -15.82 19.86
C LYS A 1 4.81 -14.41 19.86
N ASN A 2 5.14 -13.86 18.69
CA ASN A 2 5.83 -12.59 18.55
C ASN A 2 4.88 -11.43 18.95
N LYS A 3 5.01 -10.88 20.15
CA LYS A 3 4.20 -9.76 20.65
C LYS A 3 4.54 -8.42 19.97
N LYS A 4 5.67 -8.35 19.23
CA LYS A 4 6.21 -7.09 18.67
C LYS A 4 5.32 -6.38 17.64
N ASN A 5 4.38 -7.10 17.00
CA ASN A 5 3.53 -6.54 15.95
C ASN A 5 2.05 -6.47 16.35
N MET A 6 1.74 -6.57 17.64
CA MET A 6 0.35 -6.47 18.10
C MET A 6 -0.07 -5.02 18.22
N ILE A 7 -1.34 -4.76 17.87
CA ILE A 7 -1.96 -3.44 17.97
C ILE A 7 -2.41 -3.18 19.40
N ASP A 8 -2.05 -2.03 19.94
CA ASP A 8 -2.74 -1.48 21.11
C ASP A 8 -3.99 -0.71 20.64
N ARG A 9 -5.12 -1.39 20.64
CA ARG A 9 -6.39 -0.84 20.18
C ARG A 9 -6.90 0.32 21.04
N LYS A 10 -6.53 0.32 22.32
CA LYS A 10 -6.99 1.36 23.28
C LYS A 10 -6.31 2.68 22.97
N SER A 11 -5.00 2.66 22.67
CA SER A 11 -4.22 3.87 22.41
C SER A 11 -4.63 4.60 21.13
N CYS A 12 -5.12 3.89 20.09
CA CYS A 12 -5.49 4.48 18.80
C CYS A 12 -6.99 4.50 18.50
N GLY A 13 -7.83 3.98 19.39
CA GLY A 13 -9.29 3.95 19.21
C GLY A 13 -9.78 2.98 18.12
N TYR A 14 -8.92 2.08 17.65
CA TYR A 14 -9.26 1.12 16.61
C TYR A 14 -10.24 0.07 17.12
N LYS A 15 -11.35 -0.11 16.41
CA LYS A 15 -12.34 -1.16 16.61
C LYS A 15 -12.42 -2.02 15.35
N PRO A 16 -12.17 -3.33 15.43
CA PRO A 16 -12.29 -4.19 14.27
C PRO A 16 -13.70 -4.16 13.67
N ARG A 17 -13.79 -4.07 12.36
CA ARG A 17 -15.03 -4.31 11.63
C ARG A 17 -15.47 -5.77 11.75
N ASN A 18 -14.49 -6.69 11.76
CA ASN A 18 -14.73 -8.12 11.91
C ASN A 18 -13.78 -8.72 12.96
N GLU A 19 -14.29 -8.98 14.15
CA GLU A 19 -13.57 -9.70 15.23
C GLU A 19 -13.26 -11.16 14.86
N ARG A 20 -14.12 -11.74 14.03
CA ARG A 20 -14.02 -13.13 13.59
C ARG A 20 -14.05 -13.23 12.07
N THR A 21 -13.37 -14.23 11.55
CA THR A 21 -13.44 -14.61 10.13
C THR A 21 -14.79 -15.25 9.82
N LYS A 22 -15.14 -15.40 8.54
CA LYS A 22 -16.34 -16.14 8.10
C LYS A 22 -16.43 -17.57 8.64
N LYS A 23 -15.29 -18.19 9.01
CA LYS A 23 -15.22 -19.51 9.63
C LYS A 23 -15.27 -19.48 11.16
N GLY A 24 -15.69 -18.39 11.78
CA GLY A 24 -15.81 -18.21 13.24
C GLY A 24 -14.49 -18.06 14.00
N LYS A 25 -13.33 -18.21 13.36
CA LYS A 25 -12.01 -18.06 14.00
C LYS A 25 -11.71 -16.60 14.28
N VAL A 26 -10.90 -16.33 15.30
CA VAL A 26 -10.41 -14.98 15.60
C VAL A 26 -9.70 -14.39 14.38
N ASN A 27 -10.06 -13.16 14.00
CA ASN A 27 -9.39 -12.43 12.93
C ASN A 27 -8.01 -11.95 13.39
N GLN A 28 -6.97 -12.71 13.07
CA GLN A 28 -5.59 -12.37 13.46
C GLN A 28 -5.09 -11.09 12.79
N ARG A 29 -5.59 -10.75 11.60
CA ARG A 29 -5.22 -9.50 10.92
C ARG A 29 -5.74 -8.27 11.64
N ALA A 30 -6.89 -8.38 12.32
CA ALA A 30 -7.42 -7.31 13.16
C ALA A 30 -6.62 -7.07 14.46
N ARG A 31 -5.58 -7.87 14.73
CA ARG A 31 -4.79 -7.80 15.97
C ARG A 31 -3.34 -7.43 15.75
N ARG A 32 -2.89 -7.27 14.51
CA ARG A 32 -1.49 -7.05 14.21
C ARG A 32 -1.26 -5.94 13.20
N ILE A 33 -0.07 -5.34 13.26
CA ILE A 33 0.47 -4.47 12.22
C ILE A 33 1.08 -5.34 11.13
N GLU A 34 0.86 -4.97 9.88
CA GLU A 34 1.43 -5.55 8.67
C GLU A 34 2.11 -4.46 7.84
N TRP A 35 3.08 -4.83 7.02
CA TRP A 35 3.60 -3.95 5.98
C TRP A 35 2.60 -3.88 4.83
N GLU A 36 2.15 -2.68 4.53
CA GLU A 36 1.25 -2.38 3.44
C GLU A 36 1.99 -1.70 2.29
N HIS A 37 1.69 -2.14 1.08
CA HIS A 37 2.12 -1.44 -0.12
C HIS A 37 1.15 -0.29 -0.40
N VAL A 38 1.63 0.97 -0.32
CA VAL A 38 0.85 2.14 -0.72
C VAL A 38 0.33 1.96 -2.14
N ILE A 39 1.20 1.62 -3.07
CA ILE A 39 0.83 1.19 -4.42
C ILE A 39 0.76 -0.33 -4.45
N PRO A 40 -0.41 -0.95 -4.67
CA PRO A 40 -0.53 -2.41 -4.70
C PRO A 40 0.44 -3.06 -5.67
N ALA A 41 1.01 -4.19 -5.27
CA ALA A 41 1.91 -4.97 -6.13
C ALA A 41 1.28 -5.32 -7.49
N GLU A 42 -0.05 -5.42 -7.56
CA GLU A 42 -0.77 -5.64 -8.82
C GLU A 42 -0.63 -4.46 -9.78
N ASN A 43 -0.68 -3.22 -9.29
CA ASN A 43 -0.65 -2.03 -10.14
C ASN A 43 0.65 -1.95 -10.94
N PHE A 44 1.79 -2.14 -10.29
CA PHE A 44 3.07 -2.17 -10.99
C PHE A 44 3.41 -3.55 -11.57
N GLY A 45 2.84 -4.63 -11.02
CA GLY A 45 3.08 -5.99 -11.48
C GLY A 45 2.53 -6.26 -12.87
N ARG A 46 1.35 -5.73 -13.19
CA ARG A 46 0.67 -5.95 -14.48
C ARG A 46 1.47 -5.49 -15.72
N GLN A 47 2.46 -4.62 -15.57
CA GLN A 47 3.35 -4.24 -16.68
C GLN A 47 4.32 -5.35 -17.10
N PHE A 48 4.55 -6.36 -16.25
CA PHE A 48 5.47 -7.45 -16.51
C PHE A 48 4.79 -8.69 -17.10
N SER A 49 5.43 -9.35 -18.07
CA SER A 49 4.93 -10.61 -18.68
C SER A 49 4.81 -11.72 -17.64
N CYS A 50 5.76 -11.83 -16.69
CA CYS A 50 5.68 -12.81 -15.59
C CYS A 50 4.40 -12.67 -14.73
N TRP A 51 3.80 -11.48 -14.68
CA TRP A 51 2.53 -11.27 -13.98
C TRP A 51 1.33 -11.72 -14.83
N ARG A 52 1.31 -11.39 -16.11
CA ARG A 52 0.18 -11.66 -17.01
C ARG A 52 0.20 -13.08 -17.54
N GLU A 53 1.35 -13.57 -17.94
CA GLU A 53 1.55 -14.79 -18.72
C GLU A 53 2.24 -15.90 -17.91
N GLY A 54 3.12 -15.50 -16.98
CA GLY A 54 3.99 -16.41 -16.25
C GLY A 54 5.39 -16.50 -16.85
N SER A 55 6.06 -17.61 -16.61
CA SER A 55 7.39 -17.92 -17.17
C SER A 55 7.60 -19.43 -17.12
N SER A 56 8.43 -19.97 -18.01
CA SER A 56 8.86 -21.39 -17.99
C SER A 56 9.50 -21.80 -16.66
N LYS A 57 10.10 -20.85 -15.92
CA LYS A 57 10.64 -21.06 -14.58
C LYS A 57 9.59 -21.07 -13.46
N CYS A 58 8.34 -20.67 -13.76
CA CYS A 58 7.26 -20.57 -12.79
C CYS A 58 6.37 -21.81 -12.81
N VAL A 59 6.95 -22.95 -12.47
CA VAL A 59 6.28 -24.25 -12.37
C VAL A 59 6.38 -24.76 -10.93
N LYS A 60 5.30 -25.32 -10.41
CA LYS A 60 5.23 -25.97 -9.10
C LYS A 60 5.79 -27.38 -9.17
N SER A 61 6.07 -28.01 -8.03
CA SER A 61 6.53 -29.39 -7.93
C SER A 61 5.61 -30.42 -8.61
N ASN A 62 4.31 -30.11 -8.69
CA ASN A 62 3.31 -30.95 -9.38
C ASN A 62 3.15 -30.62 -10.88
N GLY A 63 4.09 -29.93 -11.50
CA GLY A 63 4.08 -29.58 -12.92
C GLY A 63 3.15 -28.42 -13.32
N LYS A 64 2.31 -27.89 -12.40
CA LYS A 64 1.39 -26.78 -12.73
C LYS A 64 2.11 -25.44 -12.82
N SER A 65 1.98 -24.77 -13.96
CA SER A 65 2.46 -23.40 -14.14
C SER A 65 1.71 -22.41 -13.25
N TYR A 66 2.37 -21.31 -12.87
CA TYR A 66 1.77 -20.21 -12.14
C TYR A 66 2.30 -18.86 -12.63
N LYS A 67 1.53 -17.81 -12.40
CA LYS A 67 1.82 -16.42 -12.77
C LYS A 67 1.54 -15.45 -11.62
N GLY A 68 1.61 -14.14 -11.88
CA GLY A 68 1.34 -13.11 -10.91
C GLY A 68 2.51 -12.86 -9.96
N ARG A 69 2.22 -12.32 -8.78
CA ARG A 69 3.21 -11.87 -7.80
C ARG A 69 4.32 -12.88 -7.55
N LYS A 70 3.97 -14.13 -7.25
CA LYS A 70 4.95 -15.20 -6.95
C LYS A 70 5.90 -15.49 -8.11
N CYS A 71 5.40 -15.46 -9.35
CA CYS A 71 6.24 -15.68 -10.51
C CYS A 71 7.20 -14.50 -10.71
N CYS A 72 6.69 -13.26 -10.68
CA CYS A 72 7.52 -12.09 -10.85
C CYS A 72 8.58 -11.94 -9.75
N SER A 73 8.25 -12.19 -8.50
CA SER A 73 9.23 -12.20 -7.40
C SER A 73 10.31 -13.27 -7.59
N LYS A 74 10.01 -14.36 -8.32
CA LYS A 74 11.00 -15.40 -8.63
C LYS A 74 11.92 -15.03 -9.79
N VAL A 75 11.38 -14.42 -10.87
CA VAL A 75 12.09 -14.34 -12.16
C VAL A 75 12.44 -12.93 -12.61
N ASN A 76 11.89 -11.88 -12.00
CA ASN A 76 12.09 -10.51 -12.45
C ASN A 76 12.76 -9.64 -11.37
N PRO A 77 14.05 -9.29 -11.53
CA PRO A 77 14.76 -8.46 -10.55
C PRO A 77 14.12 -7.08 -10.36
N LYS A 78 13.67 -6.41 -11.44
CA LYS A 78 13.02 -5.10 -11.35
C LYS A 78 11.76 -5.16 -10.49
N PHE A 79 10.93 -6.21 -10.68
CA PHE A 79 9.75 -6.40 -9.84
C PHE A 79 10.12 -6.60 -8.36
N LYS A 80 11.19 -7.36 -8.07
CA LYS A 80 11.67 -7.53 -6.68
C LYS A 80 12.05 -6.21 -6.04
N PHE A 81 12.77 -5.35 -6.74
CA PHE A 81 13.12 -4.02 -6.24
C PHE A 81 11.87 -3.19 -5.96
N MET A 82 10.91 -3.14 -6.88
CA MET A 82 9.65 -2.42 -6.70
C MET A 82 8.83 -2.97 -5.52
N GLU A 83 8.80 -4.29 -5.35
CA GLU A 83 8.05 -4.96 -4.28
C GLU A 83 8.65 -4.71 -2.89
N SER A 84 9.96 -4.53 -2.81
CA SER A 84 10.68 -4.31 -1.54
C SER A 84 11.04 -2.84 -1.28
N ASP A 85 10.65 -1.94 -2.16
CA ASP A 85 10.97 -0.52 -2.03
C ASP A 85 10.34 0.09 -0.78
N LEU A 86 11.19 0.59 0.12
CA LEU A 86 10.78 1.16 1.41
C LEU A 86 9.93 2.42 1.27
N HIS A 87 10.04 3.16 0.15
CA HIS A 87 9.15 4.30 -0.12
C HIS A 87 7.71 3.88 -0.31
N ASN A 88 7.46 2.63 -0.74
CA ASN A 88 6.14 2.07 -0.95
C ASN A 88 5.61 1.23 0.22
N LEU A 89 6.38 1.07 1.31
CA LEU A 89 6.02 0.21 2.43
C LEU A 89 5.71 1.05 3.67
N VAL A 90 4.51 0.91 4.22
CA VAL A 90 4.07 1.58 5.45
C VAL A 90 3.48 0.58 6.44
N PRO A 91 3.63 0.80 7.76
CA PRO A 91 2.94 0.00 8.75
C PRO A 91 1.43 0.29 8.71
N ALA A 92 0.61 -0.74 8.66
CA ALA A 92 -0.84 -0.62 8.67
C ALA A 92 -1.49 -1.70 9.54
N VAL A 93 -2.68 -1.40 10.05
CA VAL A 93 -3.52 -2.41 10.71
C VAL A 93 -3.86 -3.49 9.69
N GLY A 94 -3.59 -4.76 10.01
CA GLY A 94 -3.74 -5.84 9.05
C GLY A 94 -5.17 -6.04 8.52
N GLU A 95 -6.21 -5.66 9.28
CA GLU A 95 -7.58 -5.66 8.77
C GLU A 95 -7.80 -4.56 7.72
N LEU A 96 -7.34 -3.35 7.98
CA LEU A 96 -7.42 -2.23 7.02
C LEU A 96 -6.67 -2.57 5.73
N ASN A 97 -5.47 -3.12 5.88
CA ASN A 97 -4.68 -3.64 4.75
C ASN A 97 -5.46 -4.71 3.96
N ALA A 98 -6.14 -5.66 4.66
CA ALA A 98 -6.95 -6.67 3.99
C ALA A 98 -8.15 -6.10 3.25
N ASP A 99 -8.83 -5.15 3.86
CA ASP A 99 -10.04 -4.53 3.31
C ASP A 99 -9.70 -3.61 2.14
N ARG A 100 -8.59 -2.85 2.24
CA ARG A 100 -8.06 -2.08 1.13
C ARG A 100 -7.67 -2.95 -0.06
N SER A 101 -7.06 -4.12 0.19
CA SER A 101 -6.69 -5.07 -0.87
C SER A 101 -5.86 -4.39 -2.01
N ASN A 102 -6.32 -4.51 -3.26
CA ASN A 102 -5.76 -3.83 -4.43
C ASN A 102 -6.64 -2.67 -4.94
N PHE A 103 -7.53 -2.16 -4.10
CA PHE A 103 -8.44 -1.10 -4.48
C PHE A 103 -7.68 0.20 -4.77
N ARG A 104 -8.17 0.96 -5.74
CA ARG A 104 -7.65 2.30 -6.01
C ARG A 104 -7.96 3.24 -4.86
N TYR A 105 -7.17 4.26 -4.71
CA TYR A 105 -7.52 5.36 -3.84
C TYR A 105 -8.54 6.31 -4.52
N GLY A 106 -9.35 6.97 -3.72
CA GLY A 106 -10.36 7.93 -4.19
C GLY A 106 -11.16 8.50 -3.05
N GLU A 107 -12.03 9.45 -3.35
CA GLU A 107 -12.97 10.02 -2.41
C GLU A 107 -14.22 9.14 -2.33
N ILE A 108 -14.77 8.98 -1.12
CA ILE A 108 -15.99 8.22 -0.82
C ILE A 108 -16.96 9.17 -0.11
N GLN A 109 -18.20 9.24 -0.57
CA GLN A 109 -19.21 10.08 0.10
C GLN A 109 -19.60 9.48 1.45
N GLY A 110 -19.53 10.31 2.48
CA GLY A 110 -19.95 9.97 3.85
C GLY A 110 -18.87 9.25 4.65
N GLU A 111 -18.81 9.62 5.92
CA GLU A 111 -17.83 9.15 6.92
C GLU A 111 -18.41 7.99 7.72
N GLN A 112 -18.26 6.78 7.24
CA GLN A 112 -18.86 5.60 7.88
C GLN A 112 -18.14 5.14 9.15
N ARG A 113 -16.86 5.52 9.34
CA ARG A 113 -16.03 5.23 10.53
C ARG A 113 -16.11 3.77 11.01
N ARG A 114 -16.08 2.81 10.08
CA ARG A 114 -16.29 1.38 10.34
C ARG A 114 -15.25 0.74 11.24
N TYR A 115 -14.09 1.36 11.40
CA TYR A 115 -12.95 0.85 12.18
C TYR A 115 -12.77 1.57 13.51
N GLY A 116 -13.80 2.30 13.96
CA GLY A 116 -13.80 3.12 15.19
C GLY A 116 -13.83 4.61 14.87
N LYS A 117 -14.41 5.40 15.79
CA LYS A 117 -14.62 6.84 15.57
C LYS A 117 -13.33 7.62 15.27
N SER A 118 -12.21 7.19 15.83
CA SER A 118 -10.89 7.83 15.66
C SER A 118 -10.13 7.35 14.42
N ILE A 119 -10.66 6.36 13.68
CA ILE A 119 -10.00 5.81 12.50
C ILE A 119 -10.69 6.37 11.27
N ASP A 120 -9.99 7.27 10.62
CA ASP A 120 -10.38 7.92 9.38
C ASP A 120 -9.84 7.09 8.21
N PHE A 121 -10.62 6.13 7.79
CA PHE A 121 -10.32 5.24 6.68
C PHE A 121 -11.59 4.55 6.21
N GLU A 122 -11.97 4.78 4.96
CA GLU A 122 -13.19 4.25 4.37
C GLU A 122 -12.88 3.28 3.23
N VAL A 123 -13.75 2.29 3.05
CA VAL A 123 -13.66 1.34 1.94
C VAL A 123 -15.04 1.11 1.34
N ASP A 124 -15.18 1.46 0.07
CA ASP A 124 -16.31 1.03 -0.76
C ASP A 124 -15.94 -0.26 -1.49
N PHE A 125 -16.45 -1.38 -0.96
CA PHE A 125 -16.20 -2.71 -1.53
C PHE A 125 -16.87 -2.92 -2.88
N LYS A 126 -17.97 -2.21 -3.17
CA LYS A 126 -18.71 -2.31 -4.44
C LYS A 126 -17.96 -1.57 -5.55
N GLN A 127 -17.54 -0.35 -5.29
CA GLN A 127 -16.78 0.47 -6.24
C GLN A 127 -15.28 0.15 -6.26
N ARG A 128 -14.79 -0.62 -5.28
CA ARG A 128 -13.39 -0.98 -5.08
C ARG A 128 -12.50 0.27 -4.91
N VAL A 129 -12.92 1.15 -4.01
CA VAL A 129 -12.23 2.39 -3.67
C VAL A 129 -11.90 2.37 -2.18
N ALA A 130 -10.74 2.89 -1.83
CA ALA A 130 -10.37 3.18 -0.45
C ALA A 130 -10.03 4.66 -0.31
N GLU A 131 -10.57 5.29 0.72
CA GLU A 131 -10.24 6.64 1.09
C GLU A 131 -9.42 6.63 2.37
N PRO A 132 -8.18 7.16 2.33
CA PRO A 132 -7.36 7.35 3.51
C PRO A 132 -7.69 8.71 4.15
N LYS A 133 -7.30 8.88 5.40
CA LYS A 133 -7.38 10.18 6.08
C LYS A 133 -6.64 11.28 5.31
N ASP A 134 -7.08 12.51 5.46
CA ASP A 134 -6.57 13.65 4.69
C ASP A 134 -5.06 13.86 4.87
N GLU A 135 -4.54 13.73 6.10
CA GLU A 135 -3.13 13.99 6.44
C GLU A 135 -2.13 12.95 5.89
N VAL A 136 -2.58 12.02 5.07
CA VAL A 136 -1.69 11.08 4.35
C VAL A 136 -1.96 11.03 2.85
N LYS A 137 -2.91 11.81 2.37
CA LYS A 137 -3.26 11.88 0.94
C LYS A 137 -2.07 12.35 0.11
N GLY A 138 -1.37 13.37 0.56
CA GLY A 138 -0.14 13.87 -0.08
C GLY A 138 1.02 12.87 -0.05
N ASN A 139 1.20 12.16 1.08
CA ASN A 139 2.21 11.10 1.19
C ASN A 139 1.97 9.99 0.15
N ILE A 140 0.71 9.60 -0.04
CA ILE A 140 0.31 8.63 -1.06
C ILE A 140 0.62 9.17 -2.45
N ALA A 141 0.24 10.41 -2.76
CA ALA A 141 0.51 11.04 -4.05
C ALA A 141 2.01 11.06 -4.37
N ARG A 142 2.85 11.48 -3.41
CA ARG A 142 4.32 11.51 -3.57
C ARG A 142 4.93 10.12 -3.74
N THR A 143 4.31 9.09 -3.19
CA THR A 143 4.72 7.69 -3.45
C THR A 143 4.42 7.28 -4.89
N TYR A 144 3.25 7.64 -5.43
CA TYR A 144 2.91 7.37 -6.84
C TYR A 144 3.83 8.12 -7.80
N PHE A 145 4.11 9.40 -7.56
CA PHE A 145 5.02 10.19 -8.39
C PHE A 145 6.44 9.63 -8.36
N TYR A 146 6.90 9.18 -7.20
CA TYR A 146 8.18 8.50 -7.08
C TYR A 146 8.23 7.21 -7.91
N PHE A 147 7.19 6.38 -7.90
CA PHE A 147 7.13 5.16 -8.70
C PHE A 147 7.05 5.45 -10.20
N GLU A 148 6.35 6.50 -10.60
CA GLU A 148 6.34 6.97 -12.00
C GLU A 148 7.77 7.37 -12.44
N ASP A 149 8.45 8.16 -11.62
CA ASP A 149 9.80 8.65 -11.92
C ASP A 149 10.88 7.55 -11.86
N GLN A 150 10.92 6.80 -10.76
CA GLN A 150 11.97 5.82 -10.51
C GLN A 150 11.84 4.57 -11.38
N TYR A 151 10.61 4.14 -11.67
CA TYR A 151 10.34 2.87 -12.33
C TYR A 151 9.63 2.98 -13.68
N GLY A 152 9.21 4.18 -14.08
CA GLY A 152 8.40 4.38 -15.28
C GLY A 152 6.99 3.79 -15.17
N MET A 153 6.45 3.70 -13.93
CA MET A 153 5.08 3.24 -13.73
C MET A 153 4.10 4.25 -14.33
N LYS A 154 3.16 3.77 -15.15
CA LYS A 154 2.14 4.64 -15.75
C LYS A 154 1.02 4.92 -14.75
N ILE A 155 0.70 6.21 -14.56
CA ILE A 155 -0.45 6.70 -13.80
C ILE A 155 -1.50 7.17 -14.81
N SER A 156 -2.77 6.77 -14.63
CA SER A 156 -3.85 7.24 -15.50
C SER A 156 -4.05 8.77 -15.37
N LYS A 157 -4.56 9.42 -16.40
CA LYS A 157 -4.87 10.88 -16.33
C LYS A 157 -5.79 11.20 -15.15
N LYS A 158 -6.83 10.39 -14.93
CA LYS A 158 -7.77 10.56 -13.81
C LYS A 158 -7.08 10.45 -12.46
N ASP A 159 -6.29 9.40 -12.25
CA ASP A 159 -5.57 9.22 -10.98
C ASP A 159 -4.53 10.32 -10.77
N LYS A 160 -3.86 10.77 -11.85
CA LYS A 160 -2.88 11.86 -11.78
C LYS A 160 -3.52 13.19 -11.37
N MET A 161 -4.75 13.48 -11.82
CA MET A 161 -5.50 14.66 -11.38
C MET A 161 -5.81 14.59 -9.88
N LEU A 162 -6.30 13.45 -9.38
CA LEU A 162 -6.57 13.24 -7.96
C LEU A 162 -5.30 13.38 -7.12
N LEU A 163 -4.23 12.70 -7.52
CA LEU A 163 -2.95 12.72 -6.81
C LEU A 163 -2.32 14.12 -6.78
N ASN A 164 -2.47 14.92 -7.85
CA ASN A 164 -2.02 16.30 -7.86
C ASN A 164 -2.83 17.18 -6.89
N ALA A 165 -4.15 16.97 -6.79
CA ALA A 165 -4.98 17.66 -5.81
C ALA A 165 -4.56 17.29 -4.38
N TRP A 166 -4.37 16.02 -4.09
CA TRP A 166 -3.90 15.51 -2.80
C TRP A 166 -2.51 16.03 -2.42
N HIS A 167 -1.58 16.06 -3.37
CA HIS A 167 -0.24 16.60 -3.14
C HIS A 167 -0.25 18.08 -2.75
N LYS A 168 -1.19 18.87 -3.31
CA LYS A 168 -1.36 20.30 -2.96
C LYS A 168 -2.05 20.49 -1.62
N ALA A 169 -3.06 19.66 -1.31
CA ALA A 169 -3.85 19.76 -0.10
C ALA A 169 -3.09 19.31 1.14
N ASP A 170 -2.20 18.31 0.99
CA ASP A 170 -1.39 17.74 2.06
C ASP A 170 0.11 17.92 1.73
N PRO A 171 0.73 19.05 2.09
CA PRO A 171 2.13 19.35 1.82
C PRO A 171 3.09 18.46 2.61
N VAL A 172 4.34 18.42 2.17
CA VAL A 172 5.40 17.61 2.80
C VAL A 172 5.60 18.01 4.27
N ASP A 173 5.55 17.04 5.16
CA ASP A 173 5.73 17.23 6.59
C ASP A 173 7.13 16.80 7.10
N LYS A 174 7.41 17.09 8.38
CA LYS A 174 8.68 16.74 9.01
C LYS A 174 8.92 15.23 9.11
N TRP A 175 7.83 14.45 9.29
CA TRP A 175 7.91 12.99 9.37
C TRP A 175 8.33 12.39 8.02
N GLU A 176 7.76 12.88 6.91
CA GLU A 176 8.15 12.42 5.58
C GLU A 176 9.61 12.73 5.27
N ILE A 177 10.08 13.95 5.60
CA ILE A 177 11.47 14.36 5.40
C ILE A 177 12.41 13.41 6.16
N GLU A 178 12.14 13.16 7.43
CA GLU A 178 12.98 12.29 8.25
C GLU A 178 12.92 10.83 7.77
N ARG A 179 11.72 10.34 7.42
CA ARG A 179 11.55 9.00 6.83
C ARG A 179 12.33 8.87 5.53
N ASN A 180 12.25 9.85 4.64
CA ASN A 180 12.98 9.88 3.36
C ASN A 180 14.50 9.81 3.57
N LYS A 181 15.04 10.57 4.53
CA LYS A 181 16.47 10.52 4.92
C LYS A 181 16.88 9.11 5.38
N ARG A 182 16.08 8.48 6.24
CA ARG A 182 16.36 7.12 6.76
C ARG A 182 16.31 6.09 5.65
N ILE A 183 15.32 6.15 4.77
CA ILE A 183 15.21 5.25 3.62
C ILE A 183 16.41 5.43 2.70
N LYS A 184 16.79 6.67 2.37
CA LYS A 184 17.97 6.95 1.54
C LYS A 184 19.25 6.35 2.13
N LYS A 185 19.41 6.40 3.46
CA LYS A 185 20.56 5.78 4.13
C LYS A 185 20.60 4.26 4.00
N VAL A 186 19.44 3.60 4.01
CA VAL A 186 19.31 2.13 3.95
C VAL A 186 19.29 1.60 2.53
N GLN A 187 18.53 2.26 1.64
CA GLN A 187 18.21 1.77 0.30
C GLN A 187 19.06 2.42 -0.81
N GLY A 188 19.73 3.54 -0.50
CA GLY A 188 20.63 4.26 -1.40
C GLY A 188 19.96 5.37 -2.23
N ASN A 189 18.63 5.39 -2.34
CA ASN A 189 17.88 6.40 -3.09
C ASN A 189 16.81 7.09 -2.23
N GLY A 190 16.50 8.34 -2.57
CA GLY A 190 15.47 9.14 -1.92
C GLY A 190 14.33 9.49 -2.86
N ASN A 191 13.18 9.79 -2.30
CA ASN A 191 12.05 10.33 -3.02
C ASN A 191 12.22 11.85 -3.21
N LYS A 192 12.45 12.31 -4.43
CA LYS A 192 12.66 13.73 -4.75
C LYS A 192 11.43 14.61 -4.50
N PHE A 193 10.24 14.03 -4.51
CA PHE A 193 8.99 14.75 -4.25
C PHE A 193 8.77 15.07 -2.77
N ILE A 194 9.63 14.54 -1.89
CA ILE A 194 9.66 14.82 -0.45
C ILE A 194 10.81 15.80 -0.09
N MET A 195 11.77 15.99 -0.99
CA MET A 195 12.78 17.02 -0.82
C MET A 195 12.11 18.36 -1.15
N GLY A 196 11.80 19.15 -0.10
CA GLY A 196 11.21 20.47 -0.28
C GLY A 196 11.98 21.28 -1.32
N ASN A 197 11.26 22.04 -2.12
CA ASN A 197 11.86 23.04 -3.00
C ASN A 197 12.82 23.90 -2.16
N LYS A 198 14.12 23.82 -2.49
CA LYS A 198 15.10 24.79 -2.02
C LYS A 198 14.79 26.12 -2.64
#